data_9d7beec44865ae3f01a3de81789154da
#
_entry.id   9d7beec44865ae3f01a3de81789154da
#
_cell.length_a   1.000
_cell.length_b   1.000
_cell.length_c   1.000
_cell.angle_alpha   90.00
_cell.angle_beta   90.00
_cell.angle_gamma   90.00
#
_symmetry.space_group_name_H-M   'P 1'
#
loop_
_entity.id
_entity.type
_entity.pdbx_description
1 polymer ?
#
loop_
_entity_poly.entity_id
_entity_poly.type
_entity_poly.pdbx_seq_one_letter_code
_entity_poly.pdbx_strand_id
1 'polypeptide(L)'
;MSIKSFNTSQRMSNVQLPIIPIVSNLIKKNPGTISLGQGVVYYGPPQKVFDEITQLNYSPDYHVYSEVEGISNLRSIMIEKLLCENKINLNNKSDLIVSAGSNMAFMNAVMAITDPGDEIILLRPYYFNHEMAVNMISCNAIIVDTKSNYQPCLDKIMNAITPLTKAVVTVSPNNPSGAVYNATALQEINKLCKEKGIYHISDEAYEYFTYGEIEHFSPGSISNSNEYTISLYSLSKAYGFASWRIGYMVIPEHLSLSVKKAQDTYLICPTRIAQEAAITALEIGCDYTKSHLNQIENTRNKLYAELQSINNICAVPLTMGAFYFLIKLNTTLTGMELVDRLINKHKIAVIPGETFGMNDGCYLRLSYGALNKEKSDMGTQRLIRGLKEIIA
;
A
#
# COMPACT_ATOMS: atom_id res chain seq x y z
N MET A 1 -24.56 32.51 29.31
CA MET A 1 -23.68 31.34 29.09
C MET A 1 -23.73 31.01 27.60
N SER A 2 -22.63 31.15 26.87
CA SER A 2 -22.58 30.73 25.47
C SER A 2 -22.67 29.20 25.42
N ILE A 3 -23.61 28.67 24.66
CA ILE A 3 -23.73 27.23 24.39
C ILE A 3 -22.43 26.83 23.68
N LYS A 4 -21.62 25.96 24.31
CA LYS A 4 -20.46 25.38 23.64
C LYS A 4 -20.94 24.56 22.44
N SER A 5 -20.56 24.94 21.23
CA SER A 5 -20.84 24.15 20.02
C SER A 5 -20.11 22.80 20.10
N PHE A 6 -20.78 21.72 19.64
CA PHE A 6 -20.13 20.43 19.48
C PHE A 6 -19.25 20.49 18.23
N ASN A 7 -17.93 20.33 18.41
CA ASN A 7 -16.96 20.40 17.32
C ASN A 7 -16.23 19.05 17.14
N THR A 8 -15.86 18.74 15.93
CA THR A 8 -14.93 17.63 15.63
C THR A 8 -13.51 17.97 16.12
N SER A 9 -12.66 16.95 16.32
CA SER A 9 -11.28 17.21 16.70
C SER A 9 -10.52 17.88 15.55
N GLN A 10 -9.68 18.86 15.87
CA GLN A 10 -8.90 19.63 14.89
C GLN A 10 -7.97 18.72 14.07
N ARG A 11 -7.35 17.71 14.69
CA ARG A 11 -6.50 16.73 13.97
C ARG A 11 -7.25 16.00 12.87
N MET A 12 -8.54 15.66 13.08
CA MET A 12 -9.35 14.99 12.06
C MET A 12 -9.75 15.93 10.92
N SER A 13 -9.81 17.23 11.17
CA SER A 13 -10.03 18.23 10.13
C SER A 13 -8.82 18.37 9.17
N ASN A 14 -7.61 18.00 9.64
CA ASN A 14 -6.39 18.02 8.85
C ASN A 14 -6.17 16.74 8.02
N VAL A 15 -6.96 15.68 8.29
CA VAL A 15 -6.90 14.43 7.51
C VAL A 15 -7.68 14.61 6.22
N GLN A 16 -7.08 14.28 5.09
CA GLN A 16 -7.73 14.37 3.78
C GLN A 16 -9.00 13.51 3.70
N LEU A 17 -9.94 13.90 2.84
CA LEU A 17 -11.16 13.12 2.63
C LEU A 17 -10.84 11.74 2.01
N PRO A 18 -11.51 10.67 2.45
CA PRO A 18 -11.29 9.34 1.90
C PRO A 18 -11.80 9.26 0.45
N ILE A 19 -10.88 9.29 -0.52
CA ILE A 19 -11.21 9.37 -1.96
C ILE A 19 -11.98 8.15 -2.46
N ILE A 20 -11.70 6.95 -1.93
CA ILE A 20 -12.33 5.71 -2.41
C ILE A 20 -13.86 5.73 -2.21
N PRO A 21 -14.40 6.08 -1.02
CA PRO A 21 -15.84 6.30 -0.85
C PRO A 21 -16.44 7.37 -1.79
N ILE A 22 -15.72 8.46 -2.04
CA ILE A 22 -16.18 9.54 -2.94
C ILE A 22 -16.37 8.99 -4.36
N VAL A 23 -15.34 8.36 -4.91
CA VAL A 23 -15.40 7.75 -6.24
C VAL A 23 -16.44 6.62 -6.30
N SER A 24 -16.55 5.79 -5.24
CA SER A 24 -17.57 4.75 -5.15
C SER A 24 -19.00 5.30 -5.21
N ASN A 25 -19.25 6.44 -4.56
CA ASN A 25 -20.56 7.10 -4.63
C ASN A 25 -20.87 7.64 -6.03
N LEU A 26 -19.86 8.16 -6.74
CA LEU A 26 -20.04 8.56 -8.16
C LEU A 26 -20.34 7.35 -9.04
N ILE A 27 -19.66 6.22 -8.84
CA ILE A 27 -19.92 4.97 -9.57
C ILE A 27 -21.36 4.49 -9.33
N LYS A 28 -21.82 4.49 -8.08
CA LYS A 28 -23.20 4.09 -7.74
C LYS A 28 -24.26 4.94 -8.44
N LYS A 29 -24.02 6.25 -8.59
CA LYS A 29 -24.88 7.18 -9.33
C LYS A 29 -24.80 6.99 -10.86
N ASN A 30 -23.81 6.26 -11.36
CA ASN A 30 -23.54 6.04 -12.78
C ASN A 30 -23.46 4.55 -13.11
N PRO A 31 -24.60 3.81 -13.16
CA PRO A 31 -24.62 2.39 -13.47
C PRO A 31 -23.89 2.07 -14.78
N GLY A 32 -23.23 0.90 -14.84
CA GLY A 32 -22.42 0.46 -15.98
C GLY A 32 -20.99 1.06 -16.01
N THR A 33 -20.59 1.79 -14.98
CA THR A 33 -19.23 2.28 -14.82
C THR A 33 -18.26 1.14 -14.52
N ILE A 34 -17.19 1.03 -15.30
CA ILE A 34 -16.06 0.12 -15.06
C ILE A 34 -15.04 0.88 -14.21
N SER A 35 -14.50 0.25 -13.16
CA SER A 35 -13.52 0.89 -12.29
C SER A 35 -12.10 0.36 -12.56
N LEU A 36 -11.24 1.22 -13.06
CA LEU A 36 -9.77 1.08 -13.05
C LEU A 36 -9.15 1.81 -11.84
N GLY A 37 -9.95 2.11 -10.81
CA GLY A 37 -9.50 2.83 -9.61
C GLY A 37 -9.23 1.94 -8.39
N GLN A 38 -9.73 0.70 -8.37
CA GLN A 38 -9.61 -0.15 -7.19
C GLN A 38 -8.23 -0.81 -7.07
N GLY A 39 -7.64 -0.68 -5.90
CA GLY A 39 -6.34 -1.29 -5.57
C GLY A 39 -6.47 -2.73 -5.06
N VAL A 40 -7.15 -3.60 -5.81
CA VAL A 40 -7.32 -5.02 -5.50
C VAL A 40 -6.92 -5.88 -6.70
N VAL A 41 -6.76 -7.17 -6.48
CA VAL A 41 -6.52 -8.15 -7.55
C VAL A 41 -7.84 -8.75 -8.03
N TYR A 42 -7.86 -9.32 -9.24
CA TYR A 42 -9.06 -9.91 -9.86
C TYR A 42 -9.42 -11.28 -9.30
N TYR A 43 -8.53 -11.91 -8.55
CA TYR A 43 -8.70 -13.23 -7.94
C TYR A 43 -8.95 -13.11 -6.43
N GLY A 44 -9.58 -14.14 -5.88
CA GLY A 44 -9.82 -14.28 -4.44
C GLY A 44 -8.76 -15.14 -3.75
N PRO A 45 -9.03 -15.58 -2.51
CA PRO A 45 -8.21 -16.57 -1.82
C PRO A 45 -8.17 -17.92 -2.55
N PRO A 46 -7.09 -18.72 -2.35
CA PRO A 46 -7.03 -20.09 -2.86
C PRO A 46 -8.22 -20.94 -2.37
N GLN A 47 -8.73 -21.85 -3.20
CA GLN A 47 -9.87 -22.70 -2.84
C GLN A 47 -9.62 -23.48 -1.54
N LYS A 48 -8.42 -24.02 -1.35
CA LYS A 48 -8.01 -24.75 -0.14
C LYS A 48 -8.27 -23.96 1.15
N VAL A 49 -8.17 -22.62 1.12
CA VAL A 49 -8.48 -21.77 2.28
C VAL A 49 -9.94 -21.91 2.70
N PHE A 50 -10.87 -21.95 1.75
CA PHE A 50 -12.29 -22.13 2.05
C PHE A 50 -12.59 -23.55 2.54
N ASP A 51 -11.92 -24.54 1.96
CA ASP A 51 -12.09 -25.95 2.34
C ASP A 51 -11.64 -26.15 3.81
N GLU A 52 -10.50 -25.58 4.20
CA GLU A 52 -9.99 -25.66 5.58
C GLU A 52 -10.89 -24.89 6.58
N ILE A 53 -11.35 -23.69 6.24
CA ILE A 53 -12.22 -22.90 7.12
C ILE A 53 -13.53 -23.65 7.38
N THR A 54 -14.10 -24.34 6.39
CA THR A 54 -15.33 -25.12 6.58
C THR A 54 -15.13 -26.35 7.45
N GLN A 55 -13.88 -26.82 7.60
CA GLN A 55 -13.51 -27.95 8.44
C GLN A 55 -13.07 -27.52 9.84
N LEU A 56 -12.85 -26.21 10.09
CA LEU A 56 -12.55 -25.73 11.42
C LEU A 56 -13.66 -26.20 12.36
N ASN A 57 -13.34 -27.16 13.23
CA ASN A 57 -14.23 -27.58 14.28
C ASN A 57 -14.62 -26.34 15.08
N TYR A 58 -15.91 -26.16 15.31
CA TYR A 58 -16.45 -25.10 16.16
C TYR A 58 -16.07 -25.32 17.62
N SER A 59 -14.80 -25.60 17.87
CA SER A 59 -14.28 -25.65 19.23
C SER A 59 -14.41 -24.26 19.86
N PRO A 60 -14.78 -24.15 21.14
CA PRO A 60 -14.83 -22.90 21.88
C PRO A 60 -13.57 -22.06 21.74
N ASP A 61 -12.41 -22.69 21.53
CA ASP A 61 -11.11 -22.02 21.38
C ASP A 61 -11.00 -21.11 20.14
N TYR A 62 -11.85 -21.28 19.13
CA TYR A 62 -11.90 -20.38 17.99
C TYR A 62 -12.73 -19.10 18.24
N HIS A 63 -13.44 -19.04 19.36
CA HIS A 63 -14.33 -17.94 19.72
C HIS A 63 -13.80 -17.07 20.88
N VAL A 64 -12.57 -17.33 21.36
CA VAL A 64 -11.89 -16.51 22.35
C VAL A 64 -10.84 -15.62 21.70
N TYR A 65 -10.41 -14.58 22.41
CA TYR A 65 -9.30 -13.74 21.96
C TYR A 65 -8.03 -14.58 21.84
N SER A 66 -7.29 -14.34 20.77
CA SER A 66 -5.94 -14.88 20.58
C SER A 66 -4.88 -13.91 21.12
N GLU A 67 -3.62 -14.29 20.96
CA GLU A 67 -2.49 -13.45 21.33
C GLU A 67 -2.51 -12.12 20.54
N VAL A 68 -2.14 -11.03 21.18
CA VAL A 68 -2.09 -9.69 20.59
C VAL A 68 -1.21 -9.67 19.34
N GLU A 69 -0.05 -10.33 19.40
CA GLU A 69 0.90 -10.46 18.31
C GLU A 69 0.50 -11.44 17.21
N GLY A 70 -0.60 -12.15 17.39
CA GLY A 70 -1.06 -13.20 16.49
C GLY A 70 -0.66 -14.60 16.94
N ILE A 71 -1.40 -15.61 16.45
CA ILE A 71 -1.23 -17.01 16.84
C ILE A 71 0.16 -17.53 16.47
N SER A 72 0.74 -18.33 17.36
CA SER A 72 2.14 -18.79 17.26
C SER A 72 2.43 -19.55 15.97
N ASN A 73 1.50 -20.41 15.52
CA ASN A 73 1.66 -21.18 14.29
C ASN A 73 1.77 -20.25 13.06
N LEU A 74 0.87 -19.25 12.94
CA LEU A 74 0.92 -18.28 11.84
C LEU A 74 2.23 -17.48 11.84
N ARG A 75 2.67 -17.02 13.03
CA ARG A 75 3.94 -16.30 13.17
C ARG A 75 5.12 -17.15 12.74
N SER A 76 5.15 -18.43 13.09
CA SER A 76 6.22 -19.36 12.67
C SER A 76 6.30 -19.50 11.16
N ILE A 77 5.16 -19.67 10.47
CA ILE A 77 5.10 -19.76 9.00
C ILE A 77 5.55 -18.45 8.35
N MET A 78 5.15 -17.29 8.90
CA MET A 78 5.59 -15.99 8.42
C MET A 78 7.10 -15.79 8.58
N ILE A 79 7.69 -16.25 9.68
CA ILE A 79 9.14 -16.21 9.91
C ILE A 79 9.88 -17.05 8.88
N GLU A 80 9.40 -18.25 8.60
CA GLU A 80 9.97 -19.12 7.58
C GLU A 80 9.89 -18.50 6.18
N LYS A 81 8.72 -17.95 5.82
CA LYS A 81 8.52 -17.19 4.57
C LYS A 81 9.53 -16.05 4.43
N LEU A 82 9.68 -15.24 5.48
CA LEU A 82 10.60 -14.10 5.48
C LEU A 82 12.06 -14.54 5.28
N LEU A 83 12.45 -15.63 5.93
CA LEU A 83 13.79 -16.20 5.74
C LEU A 83 14.01 -16.69 4.31
N CYS A 84 13.06 -17.46 3.78
CA CYS A 84 13.20 -18.10 2.47
C CYS A 84 13.07 -17.11 1.30
N GLU A 85 12.09 -16.21 1.37
CA GLU A 85 11.73 -15.34 0.24
C GLU A 85 12.38 -13.96 0.34
N ASN A 86 12.30 -13.31 1.51
CA ASN A 86 12.78 -11.93 1.70
C ASN A 86 14.23 -11.86 2.21
N LYS A 87 14.86 -13.01 2.56
CA LYS A 87 16.20 -13.09 3.16
C LYS A 87 16.30 -12.35 4.51
N ILE A 88 15.19 -12.24 5.21
CA ILE A 88 15.10 -11.63 6.54
C ILE A 88 15.22 -12.72 7.59
N ASN A 89 16.30 -12.68 8.33
CA ASN A 89 16.52 -13.61 9.43
C ASN A 89 16.16 -12.92 10.75
N LEU A 90 15.01 -13.31 11.32
CA LEU A 90 14.60 -12.82 12.64
C LEU A 90 15.47 -13.46 13.72
N ASN A 91 15.91 -12.63 14.65
CA ASN A 91 16.69 -13.02 15.80
C ASN A 91 16.15 -12.33 17.07
N ASN A 92 16.85 -12.43 18.18
CA ASN A 92 16.46 -11.83 19.46
C ASN A 92 16.41 -10.28 19.47
N LYS A 93 16.72 -9.62 18.35
CA LYS A 93 16.61 -8.16 18.17
C LYS A 93 15.40 -7.76 17.31
N SER A 94 14.59 -8.72 16.91
CA SER A 94 13.41 -8.49 16.04
C SER A 94 12.20 -9.22 16.58
N ASP A 95 11.01 -8.63 16.40
CA ASP A 95 9.74 -9.28 16.67
C ASP A 95 8.85 -9.23 15.43
N LEU A 96 7.94 -10.20 15.28
CA LEU A 96 6.93 -10.26 14.24
C LEU A 96 5.55 -10.13 14.87
N ILE A 97 4.76 -9.17 14.40
CA ILE A 97 3.41 -8.92 14.88
C ILE A 97 2.43 -8.99 13.71
N VAL A 98 1.45 -9.87 13.84
CA VAL A 98 0.31 -9.97 12.90
C VAL A 98 -0.62 -8.79 13.15
N SER A 99 -1.15 -8.19 12.07
CA SER A 99 -1.99 -7.00 12.14
C SER A 99 -3.22 -7.12 11.24
N ALA A 100 -4.21 -6.24 11.44
CA ALA A 100 -5.38 -6.17 10.55
C ALA A 100 -5.04 -5.46 9.22
N GLY A 101 -4.12 -6.04 8.46
CA GLY A 101 -3.56 -5.52 7.21
C GLY A 101 -2.42 -4.52 7.44
N SER A 102 -1.66 -4.20 6.38
CA SER A 102 -0.50 -3.30 6.45
C SER A 102 -0.84 -1.87 6.89
N ASN A 103 -2.06 -1.38 6.63
CA ASN A 103 -2.49 -0.07 7.13
C ASN A 103 -2.46 0.01 8.67
N MET A 104 -2.91 -1.04 9.36
CA MET A 104 -2.83 -1.09 10.81
C MET A 104 -1.40 -1.29 11.28
N ALA A 105 -0.62 -2.11 10.59
CA ALA A 105 0.81 -2.25 10.86
C ALA A 105 1.54 -0.89 10.79
N PHE A 106 1.25 -0.08 9.77
CA PHE A 106 1.79 1.28 9.67
C PHE A 106 1.35 2.17 10.83
N MET A 107 0.05 2.15 11.17
CA MET A 107 -0.46 2.94 12.30
C MET A 107 0.20 2.52 13.62
N ASN A 108 0.34 1.23 13.86
CA ASN A 108 1.05 0.70 15.03
C ASN A 108 2.51 1.19 15.08
N ALA A 109 3.20 1.14 13.93
CA ALA A 109 4.59 1.59 13.82
C ALA A 109 4.73 3.08 14.18
N VAL A 110 3.94 3.95 13.52
CA VAL A 110 4.07 5.39 13.77
C VAL A 110 3.66 5.77 15.19
N MET A 111 2.62 5.14 15.75
CA MET A 111 2.25 5.36 17.17
C MET A 111 3.34 4.91 18.15
N ALA A 112 4.12 3.89 17.80
CA ALA A 112 5.18 3.38 18.68
C ALA A 112 6.45 4.22 18.67
N ILE A 113 6.68 5.03 17.61
CA ILE A 113 7.94 5.73 17.40
C ILE A 113 7.82 7.26 17.41
N THR A 114 6.61 7.82 17.50
CA THR A 114 6.40 9.27 17.40
C THR A 114 5.59 9.83 18.56
N ASP A 115 5.86 11.10 18.86
CA ASP A 115 5.04 11.97 19.68
C ASP A 115 4.39 13.08 18.82
N PRO A 116 3.31 13.74 19.28
CA PRO A 116 2.71 14.85 18.55
C PRO A 116 3.72 15.95 18.18
N GLY A 117 3.75 16.31 16.89
CA GLY A 117 4.69 17.29 16.34
C GLY A 117 5.94 16.69 15.70
N ASP A 118 6.21 15.41 15.91
CA ASP A 118 7.30 14.71 15.22
C ASP A 118 7.06 14.62 13.70
N GLU A 119 8.11 14.33 12.95
CA GLU A 119 8.11 14.33 11.49
C GLU A 119 8.34 12.94 10.92
N ILE A 120 7.55 12.59 9.89
CA ILE A 120 7.72 11.38 9.08
C ILE A 120 7.92 11.80 7.62
N ILE A 121 9.02 11.38 7.01
CA ILE A 121 9.30 11.65 5.60
C ILE A 121 8.56 10.64 4.73
N LEU A 122 7.73 11.16 3.80
CA LEU A 122 6.99 10.39 2.79
C LEU A 122 7.49 10.77 1.40
N LEU A 123 7.76 9.77 0.54
CA LEU A 123 8.22 9.97 -0.84
C LEU A 123 7.02 10.17 -1.78
N ARG A 124 6.96 11.32 -2.46
CA ARG A 124 5.90 11.67 -3.41
C ARG A 124 6.18 11.11 -4.80
N PRO A 125 5.23 10.36 -5.41
CA PRO A 125 3.87 10.08 -4.94
C PRO A 125 3.84 9.06 -3.79
N TYR A 126 3.10 9.36 -2.74
CA TYR A 126 2.99 8.54 -1.55
C TYR A 126 1.67 7.75 -1.50
N TYR A 127 1.63 6.68 -0.71
CA TYR A 127 0.37 6.01 -0.40
C TYR A 127 -0.44 6.85 0.59
N PHE A 128 -1.64 7.26 0.18
CA PHE A 128 -2.42 8.29 0.89
C PHE A 128 -2.75 7.93 2.34
N ASN A 129 -2.96 6.63 2.66
CA ASN A 129 -3.23 6.24 4.03
C ASN A 129 -2.03 6.45 4.97
N HIS A 130 -0.79 6.49 4.45
CA HIS A 130 0.37 6.84 5.28
C HIS A 130 0.32 8.30 5.71
N GLU A 131 0.06 9.22 4.81
CA GLU A 131 -0.11 10.65 5.12
C GLU A 131 -1.30 10.86 6.07
N MET A 132 -2.44 10.22 5.81
CA MET A 132 -3.60 10.28 6.70
C MET A 132 -3.28 9.78 8.11
N ALA A 133 -2.56 8.68 8.25
CA ALA A 133 -2.18 8.12 9.55
C ALA A 133 -1.25 9.06 10.34
N VAL A 134 -0.24 9.66 9.66
CA VAL A 134 0.66 10.64 10.27
C VAL A 134 -0.12 11.85 10.80
N ASN A 135 -1.04 12.40 10.00
CA ASN A 135 -1.87 13.53 10.41
C ASN A 135 -2.86 13.16 11.54
N MET A 136 -3.41 11.93 11.54
CA MET A 136 -4.31 11.44 12.59
C MET A 136 -3.67 11.44 13.98
N ILE A 137 -2.37 11.21 14.08
CA ILE A 137 -1.66 11.20 15.36
C ILE A 137 -1.01 12.54 15.70
N SER A 138 -1.36 13.61 14.97
CA SER A 138 -0.81 14.97 15.16
C SER A 138 0.69 15.08 14.90
N CYS A 139 1.23 14.24 14.02
CA CYS A 139 2.57 14.35 13.47
C CYS A 139 2.55 15.08 12.13
N ASN A 140 3.73 15.43 11.61
CA ASN A 140 3.91 16.16 10.37
C ASN A 140 4.42 15.22 9.27
N ALA A 141 3.69 15.10 8.17
CA ALA A 141 4.16 14.42 6.98
C ALA A 141 5.07 15.36 6.17
N ILE A 142 6.37 15.07 6.15
CA ILE A 142 7.35 15.82 5.35
C ILE A 142 7.44 15.17 3.98
N ILE A 143 6.97 15.88 2.96
CA ILE A 143 6.86 15.35 1.61
C ILE A 143 8.14 15.61 0.81
N VAL A 144 8.75 14.56 0.29
CA VAL A 144 9.96 14.60 -0.50
C VAL A 144 9.69 14.04 -1.91
N ASP A 145 10.04 14.83 -2.94
CA ASP A 145 9.86 14.41 -4.32
C ASP A 145 10.80 13.30 -4.73
N THR A 146 10.27 12.29 -5.39
CA THR A 146 11.05 11.33 -6.16
C THR A 146 11.58 11.95 -7.47
N LYS A 147 12.41 11.21 -8.19
CA LYS A 147 12.85 11.54 -9.56
C LYS A 147 11.69 11.38 -10.55
N SER A 148 11.88 11.84 -11.80
CA SER A 148 10.85 11.74 -12.87
C SER A 148 10.44 10.29 -13.20
N ASN A 149 11.28 9.32 -12.91
CA ASN A 149 11.00 7.89 -13.04
C ASN A 149 10.51 7.26 -11.73
N TYR A 150 10.10 8.08 -10.77
CA TYR A 150 9.63 7.70 -9.44
C TYR A 150 10.65 6.97 -8.55
N GLN A 151 11.94 6.99 -8.89
CA GLN A 151 12.99 6.49 -7.99
C GLN A 151 13.29 7.49 -6.87
N PRO A 152 13.63 7.04 -5.66
CA PRO A 152 14.02 7.91 -4.56
C PRO A 152 15.19 8.83 -4.93
N CYS A 153 15.22 10.01 -4.33
CA CYS A 153 16.32 10.96 -4.44
C CYS A 153 16.98 11.13 -3.06
N LEU A 154 18.11 10.47 -2.84
CA LEU A 154 18.79 10.44 -1.53
C LEU A 154 19.12 11.84 -1.02
N ASP A 155 19.64 12.73 -1.88
CA ASP A 155 19.99 14.10 -1.50
C ASP A 155 18.78 14.89 -0.97
N LYS A 156 17.61 14.72 -1.62
CA LYS A 156 16.39 15.38 -1.15
C LYS A 156 15.92 14.83 0.18
N ILE A 157 16.03 13.50 0.37
CA ILE A 157 15.68 12.85 1.65
C ILE A 157 16.62 13.36 2.74
N MET A 158 17.92 13.36 2.49
CA MET A 158 18.93 13.83 3.44
C MET A 158 18.69 15.29 3.86
N ASN A 159 18.37 16.17 2.91
CA ASN A 159 18.12 17.59 3.16
C ASN A 159 16.78 17.85 3.90
N ALA A 160 15.86 16.91 3.88
CA ALA A 160 14.57 17.01 4.58
C ALA A 160 14.62 16.53 6.04
N ILE A 161 15.72 15.88 6.46
CA ILE A 161 15.86 15.37 7.82
C ILE A 161 16.13 16.54 8.79
N THR A 162 15.32 16.63 9.82
CA THR A 162 15.45 17.58 10.93
C THR A 162 15.61 16.83 12.27
N PRO A 163 15.87 17.53 13.38
CA PRO A 163 15.87 16.89 14.71
C PRO A 163 14.52 16.28 15.13
N LEU A 164 13.41 16.65 14.48
CA LEU A 164 12.08 16.12 14.73
C LEU A 164 11.77 14.88 13.89
N THR A 165 12.59 14.57 12.88
CA THR A 165 12.36 13.43 11.98
C THR A 165 12.57 12.12 12.72
N LYS A 166 11.56 11.23 12.67
CA LYS A 166 11.60 9.89 13.29
C LYS A 166 11.75 8.76 12.29
N ALA A 167 11.26 8.92 11.07
CA ALA A 167 11.36 7.88 10.07
C ALA A 167 11.35 8.41 8.63
N VAL A 168 11.91 7.59 7.73
CA VAL A 168 11.70 7.67 6.28
C VAL A 168 10.85 6.48 5.87
N VAL A 169 9.79 6.72 5.08
CA VAL A 169 8.90 5.68 4.57
C VAL A 169 9.18 5.41 3.11
N THR A 170 9.45 4.16 2.76
CA THR A 170 9.53 3.70 1.37
C THR A 170 8.39 2.73 1.09
N VAL A 171 7.81 2.78 -0.10
CA VAL A 171 6.78 1.86 -0.59
C VAL A 171 7.30 1.24 -1.88
N SER A 172 7.67 -0.03 -1.86
CA SER A 172 8.24 -0.70 -3.04
C SER A 172 7.82 -2.17 -3.10
N PRO A 173 7.23 -2.62 -4.21
CA PRO A 173 6.75 -1.84 -5.37
C PRO A 173 5.71 -0.78 -4.99
N ASN A 174 5.74 0.38 -5.67
CA ASN A 174 5.04 1.59 -5.22
C ASN A 174 3.57 1.65 -5.64
N ASN A 175 2.72 2.03 -4.73
CA ASN A 175 1.39 2.55 -4.95
C ASN A 175 1.42 4.06 -4.69
N PRO A 176 1.20 4.93 -5.71
CA PRO A 176 0.42 4.69 -6.93
C PRO A 176 1.22 4.48 -8.22
N SER A 177 2.55 4.61 -8.22
CA SER A 177 3.30 4.76 -9.48
C SER A 177 3.65 3.44 -10.18
N GLY A 178 3.65 2.31 -9.44
CA GLY A 178 4.15 1.03 -9.95
C GLY A 178 5.68 0.94 -10.03
N ALA A 179 6.42 1.91 -9.52
CA ALA A 179 7.87 1.86 -9.49
C ALA A 179 8.38 0.79 -8.50
N VAL A 180 9.37 0.03 -8.90
CA VAL A 180 10.17 -0.80 -8.00
C VAL A 180 11.44 -0.03 -7.68
N TYR A 181 11.68 0.24 -6.41
CA TYR A 181 12.88 0.98 -6.00
C TYR A 181 14.11 0.09 -6.10
N ASN A 182 15.18 0.64 -6.66
CA ASN A 182 16.44 -0.08 -6.82
C ASN A 182 17.00 -0.51 -5.45
N ALA A 183 17.56 -1.72 -5.38
CA ALA A 183 18.18 -2.23 -4.15
C ALA A 183 19.23 -1.26 -3.59
N THR A 184 20.10 -0.71 -4.46
CA THR A 184 21.10 0.29 -4.06
C THR A 184 20.46 1.52 -3.40
N ALA A 185 19.39 2.07 -3.97
CA ALA A 185 18.71 3.24 -3.38
C ALA A 185 18.10 2.90 -2.01
N LEU A 186 17.50 1.70 -1.87
CA LEU A 186 16.95 1.25 -0.58
C LEU A 186 18.05 1.00 0.46
N GLN A 187 19.21 0.47 0.06
CA GLN A 187 20.37 0.31 0.92
C GLN A 187 20.94 1.65 1.39
N GLU A 188 21.04 2.63 0.49
CA GLU A 188 21.51 3.99 0.81
C GLU A 188 20.55 4.71 1.77
N ILE A 189 19.23 4.60 1.57
CA ILE A 189 18.22 5.15 2.48
C ILE A 189 18.32 4.46 3.85
N ASN A 190 18.42 3.14 3.87
CA ASN A 190 18.55 2.37 5.10
C ASN A 190 19.80 2.78 5.90
N LYS A 191 20.94 2.91 5.21
CA LYS A 191 22.19 3.39 5.78
C LYS A 191 22.03 4.82 6.34
N LEU A 192 21.42 5.73 5.58
CA LEU A 192 21.15 7.11 6.02
C LEU A 192 20.30 7.13 7.30
N CYS A 193 19.25 6.29 7.36
CA CYS A 193 18.41 6.17 8.56
C CYS A 193 19.25 5.75 9.78
N LYS A 194 20.12 4.76 9.63
CA LYS A 194 21.04 4.33 10.68
C LYS A 194 21.96 5.48 11.16
N GLU A 195 22.58 6.18 10.22
CA GLU A 195 23.52 7.28 10.51
C GLU A 195 22.85 8.46 11.22
N LYS A 196 21.56 8.67 10.95
CA LYS A 196 20.75 9.73 11.55
C LYS A 196 20.02 9.31 12.82
N GLY A 197 20.05 8.02 13.18
CA GLY A 197 19.33 7.50 14.35
C GLY A 197 17.82 7.56 14.21
N ILE A 198 17.30 7.38 12.97
CA ILE A 198 15.86 7.37 12.64
C ILE A 198 15.47 6.02 12.03
N TYR A 199 14.18 5.71 12.01
CA TYR A 199 13.68 4.44 11.45
C TYR A 199 13.55 4.48 9.93
N HIS A 200 13.77 3.33 9.29
CA HIS A 200 13.37 3.06 7.93
C HIS A 200 12.10 2.19 7.94
N ILE A 201 10.95 2.74 7.57
CA ILE A 201 9.70 1.98 7.40
C ILE A 201 9.59 1.59 5.92
N SER A 202 9.58 0.27 5.64
CA SER A 202 9.44 -0.29 4.30
C SER A 202 8.07 -0.96 4.16
N ASP A 203 7.18 -0.38 3.35
CA ASP A 203 5.89 -1.02 2.99
C ASP A 203 6.09 -1.88 1.74
N GLU A 204 5.98 -3.20 1.92
CA GLU A 204 6.24 -4.24 0.94
C GLU A 204 4.97 -4.99 0.53
N ALA A 205 3.80 -4.32 0.63
CA ALA A 205 2.50 -4.93 0.32
C ALA A 205 2.35 -5.49 -1.10
N TYR A 206 3.25 -5.13 -2.01
CA TYR A 206 3.28 -5.57 -3.41
C TYR A 206 4.50 -6.40 -3.75
N GLU A 207 5.18 -7.00 -2.77
CA GLU A 207 6.46 -7.72 -2.92
C GLU A 207 6.52 -8.73 -4.08
N TYR A 208 5.41 -9.42 -4.38
CA TYR A 208 5.32 -10.41 -5.46
C TYR A 208 4.97 -9.81 -6.83
N PHE A 209 4.60 -8.54 -6.89
CA PHE A 209 4.17 -7.90 -8.13
C PHE A 209 5.33 -7.14 -8.76
N THR A 210 6.28 -7.89 -9.31
CA THR A 210 7.37 -7.39 -10.15
C THR A 210 7.31 -8.08 -11.51
N TYR A 211 7.74 -7.38 -12.57
CA TYR A 211 7.61 -7.85 -13.95
C TYR A 211 8.97 -7.90 -14.63
N GLY A 212 9.09 -8.80 -15.63
CA GLY A 212 10.35 -9.03 -16.32
C GLY A 212 11.41 -9.62 -15.38
N GLU A 213 12.64 -9.11 -15.46
CA GLU A 213 13.78 -9.54 -14.63
C GLU A 213 13.96 -8.70 -13.36
N ILE A 214 12.97 -7.88 -13.00
CA ILE A 214 13.07 -7.02 -11.82
C ILE A 214 12.72 -7.84 -10.57
N GLU A 215 13.66 -7.89 -9.64
CA GLU A 215 13.48 -8.53 -8.34
C GLU A 215 13.09 -7.51 -7.26
N HIS A 216 12.25 -7.96 -6.34
CA HIS A 216 11.95 -7.21 -5.14
C HIS A 216 13.13 -7.27 -4.16
N PHE A 217 13.42 -6.15 -3.50
CA PHE A 217 14.44 -6.07 -2.45
C PHE A 217 13.80 -5.63 -1.13
N SER A 218 14.00 -6.42 -0.09
CA SER A 218 13.51 -6.12 1.27
C SER A 218 14.60 -5.45 2.11
N PRO A 219 14.45 -4.19 2.53
CA PRO A 219 15.44 -3.51 3.39
C PRO A 219 15.72 -4.21 4.72
N GLY A 220 14.75 -4.96 5.24
CA GLY A 220 14.93 -5.80 6.43
C GLY A 220 15.98 -6.91 6.29
N SER A 221 16.39 -7.26 5.05
CA SER A 221 17.46 -8.24 4.78
C SER A 221 18.87 -7.67 4.95
N ILE A 222 19.00 -6.35 5.08
CA ILE A 222 20.30 -5.69 5.26
C ILE A 222 20.89 -6.09 6.61
N SER A 223 22.13 -6.52 6.62
CA SER A 223 22.82 -6.95 7.83
C SER A 223 22.81 -5.84 8.90
N ASN A 224 22.42 -6.19 10.12
CA ASN A 224 22.29 -5.29 11.27
C ASN A 224 21.30 -4.13 11.06
N SER A 225 20.31 -4.26 10.18
CA SER A 225 19.24 -3.26 10.01
C SER A 225 18.07 -3.46 10.98
N ASN A 226 18.00 -4.57 11.66
CA ASN A 226 16.91 -5.01 12.53
C ASN A 226 16.69 -4.14 13.79
N GLU A 227 17.60 -3.22 14.10
CA GLU A 227 17.45 -2.28 15.22
C GLU A 227 16.69 -0.99 14.82
N TYR A 228 16.53 -0.72 13.52
CA TYR A 228 15.95 0.54 13.01
C TYR A 228 15.12 0.35 11.73
N THR A 229 14.96 -0.86 11.21
CA THR A 229 14.10 -1.15 10.05
C THR A 229 12.79 -1.76 10.52
N ILE A 230 11.68 -1.21 10.01
CA ILE A 230 10.33 -1.70 10.21
C ILE A 230 9.80 -2.12 8.84
N SER A 231 9.54 -3.41 8.65
CA SER A 231 9.02 -3.94 7.37
C SER A 231 7.56 -4.32 7.51
N LEU A 232 6.73 -3.88 6.55
CA LEU A 232 5.28 -4.07 6.56
C LEU A 232 4.86 -4.95 5.39
N TYR A 233 4.04 -5.97 5.66
CA TYR A 233 3.58 -6.96 4.69
C TYR A 233 2.06 -7.09 4.69
N SER A 234 1.50 -7.53 3.57
CA SER A 234 0.05 -7.67 3.43
C SER A 234 -0.32 -8.89 2.59
N LEU A 235 -1.25 -9.70 3.09
CA LEU A 235 -1.86 -10.76 2.30
C LEU A 235 -2.97 -10.25 1.37
N SER A 236 -3.36 -8.99 1.50
CA SER A 236 -4.46 -8.38 0.73
C SER A 236 -4.31 -8.52 -0.78
N LYS A 237 -3.05 -8.46 -1.29
CA LYS A 237 -2.78 -8.48 -2.73
C LYS A 237 -2.31 -9.86 -3.17
N ALA A 238 -1.31 -10.41 -2.49
CA ALA A 238 -0.71 -11.69 -2.83
C ALA A 238 -1.74 -12.83 -2.90
N TYR A 239 -2.61 -12.90 -1.91
CA TYR A 239 -3.57 -14.00 -1.75
C TYR A 239 -5.04 -13.59 -1.93
N GLY A 240 -5.32 -12.37 -2.40
CA GLY A 240 -6.70 -11.89 -2.56
C GLY A 240 -7.45 -11.63 -1.25
N PHE A 241 -6.74 -11.40 -0.14
CA PHE A 241 -7.28 -11.22 1.21
C PHE A 241 -7.67 -9.77 1.55
N ALA A 242 -8.00 -8.94 0.58
CA ALA A 242 -8.24 -7.52 0.85
C ALA A 242 -9.33 -7.27 1.92
N SER A 243 -10.44 -8.02 1.89
CA SER A 243 -11.54 -7.92 2.86
C SER A 243 -11.27 -8.68 4.17
N TRP A 244 -10.32 -9.60 4.19
CA TRP A 244 -10.00 -10.44 5.36
C TRP A 244 -9.18 -9.71 6.40
N ARG A 245 -8.52 -8.63 6.01
CA ARG A 245 -7.75 -7.76 6.88
C ARG A 245 -6.62 -8.49 7.62
N ILE A 246 -5.73 -9.15 6.90
CA ILE A 246 -4.51 -9.77 7.43
C ILE A 246 -3.28 -9.18 6.77
N GLY A 247 -2.34 -8.79 7.59
CA GLY A 247 -0.98 -8.39 7.30
C GLY A 247 -0.09 -8.63 8.50
N TYR A 248 1.14 -8.25 8.42
CA TYR A 248 2.08 -8.37 9.53
C TYR A 248 3.22 -7.37 9.38
N MET A 249 3.95 -7.19 10.45
CA MET A 249 5.13 -6.34 10.51
C MET A 249 6.30 -7.05 11.19
N VAL A 250 7.50 -6.74 10.72
CA VAL A 250 8.75 -7.05 11.41
C VAL A 250 9.28 -5.75 11.99
N ILE A 251 9.57 -5.75 13.27
CA ILE A 251 9.98 -4.56 14.02
C ILE A 251 11.23 -4.84 14.85
N PRO A 252 12.00 -3.80 15.21
CA PRO A 252 12.98 -3.89 16.28
C PRO A 252 12.34 -4.39 17.58
N GLU A 253 13.03 -5.28 18.30
CA GLU A 253 12.51 -5.91 19.53
C GLU A 253 12.10 -4.88 20.59
N HIS A 254 12.88 -3.79 20.74
CA HIS A 254 12.58 -2.74 21.72
C HIS A 254 11.25 -2.00 21.46
N LEU A 255 10.66 -2.10 20.26
CA LEU A 255 9.34 -1.56 19.94
C LEU A 255 8.19 -2.53 20.23
N SER A 256 8.49 -3.82 20.49
CA SER A 256 7.48 -4.89 20.63
C SER A 256 6.40 -4.52 21.64
N LEU A 257 6.79 -4.10 22.85
CA LEU A 257 5.83 -3.72 23.88
C LEU A 257 4.96 -2.53 23.48
N SER A 258 5.53 -1.51 22.83
CA SER A 258 4.80 -0.31 22.41
C SER A 258 3.80 -0.62 21.31
N VAL A 259 4.19 -1.42 20.32
CA VAL A 259 3.32 -1.89 19.24
C VAL A 259 2.18 -2.75 19.80
N LYS A 260 2.47 -3.68 20.70
CA LYS A 260 1.45 -4.52 21.37
C LYS A 260 0.45 -3.69 22.17
N LYS A 261 0.90 -2.67 22.91
CA LYS A 261 -0.01 -1.75 23.64
C LYS A 261 -0.95 -1.01 22.68
N ALA A 262 -0.43 -0.51 21.56
CA ALA A 262 -1.25 0.14 20.55
C ALA A 262 -2.30 -0.83 19.99
N GLN A 263 -1.87 -2.01 19.52
CA GLN A 263 -2.76 -3.00 18.92
C GLN A 263 -3.81 -3.52 19.88
N ASP A 264 -3.42 -3.84 21.13
CA ASP A 264 -4.35 -4.30 22.16
C ASP A 264 -5.44 -3.27 22.44
N THR A 265 -5.10 -1.98 22.48
CA THR A 265 -6.03 -0.91 22.83
C THR A 265 -7.20 -0.76 21.85
N TYR A 266 -6.98 -0.94 20.55
CA TYR A 266 -8.04 -0.68 19.55
C TYR A 266 -8.44 -1.89 18.70
N LEU A 267 -7.74 -3.01 18.81
CA LEU A 267 -8.05 -4.25 18.08
C LEU A 267 -8.13 -5.46 19.01
N ILE A 268 -7.35 -5.50 20.11
CA ILE A 268 -7.08 -6.63 20.97
C ILE A 268 -6.20 -7.66 20.22
N CYS A 269 -6.74 -8.34 19.22
CA CYS A 269 -6.01 -9.28 18.38
C CYS A 269 -6.59 -9.31 16.96
N PRO A 270 -5.83 -9.71 15.93
CA PRO A 270 -6.39 -9.97 14.61
C PRO A 270 -7.44 -11.09 14.66
N THR A 271 -8.44 -11.02 13.76
CA THR A 271 -9.54 -11.99 13.72
C THR A 271 -9.03 -13.41 13.57
N ARG A 272 -9.38 -14.32 14.49
CA ARG A 272 -8.88 -15.69 14.57
C ARG A 272 -9.10 -16.46 13.25
N ILE A 273 -10.30 -16.43 12.71
CA ILE A 273 -10.63 -17.13 11.43
C ILE A 273 -9.74 -16.62 10.29
N ALA A 274 -9.46 -15.31 10.24
CA ALA A 274 -8.60 -14.76 9.20
C ALA A 274 -7.13 -15.16 9.39
N GLN A 275 -6.68 -15.38 10.63
CA GLN A 275 -5.34 -15.92 10.92
C GLN A 275 -5.22 -17.38 10.48
N GLU A 276 -6.21 -18.22 10.76
CA GLU A 276 -6.25 -19.61 10.29
C GLU A 276 -6.26 -19.70 8.76
N ALA A 277 -7.07 -18.86 8.10
CA ALA A 277 -7.07 -18.74 6.65
C ALA A 277 -5.69 -18.35 6.08
N ALA A 278 -4.98 -17.46 6.78
CA ALA A 278 -3.66 -17.01 6.38
C ALA A 278 -2.60 -18.12 6.47
N ILE A 279 -2.69 -19.02 7.45
CA ILE A 279 -1.85 -20.22 7.55
C ILE A 279 -1.90 -21.01 6.25
N THR A 280 -3.11 -21.42 5.85
CA THR A 280 -3.32 -22.22 4.64
C THR A 280 -2.83 -21.48 3.38
N ALA A 281 -3.07 -20.17 3.28
CA ALA A 281 -2.61 -19.38 2.15
C ALA A 281 -1.08 -19.33 2.05
N LEU A 282 -0.39 -19.13 3.18
CA LEU A 282 1.07 -19.08 3.23
C LEU A 282 1.71 -20.44 2.99
N GLU A 283 1.08 -21.55 3.44
CA GLU A 283 1.53 -22.92 3.13
C GLU A 283 1.47 -23.25 1.64
N ILE A 284 0.50 -22.69 0.90
CA ILE A 284 0.43 -22.80 -0.56
C ILE A 284 1.60 -22.03 -1.20
N GLY A 285 2.04 -20.94 -0.56
CA GLY A 285 3.20 -20.18 -0.94
C GLY A 285 3.01 -19.21 -2.09
N CYS A 286 4.10 -18.57 -2.51
CA CYS A 286 4.11 -17.52 -3.53
C CYS A 286 3.68 -17.99 -4.93
N ASP A 287 3.70 -19.28 -5.20
CA ASP A 287 3.32 -19.84 -6.51
C ASP A 287 1.85 -19.56 -6.85
N TYR A 288 0.99 -19.42 -5.82
CA TYR A 288 -0.37 -18.96 -6.03
C TYR A 288 -0.41 -17.58 -6.69
N THR A 289 0.28 -16.60 -6.12
CA THR A 289 0.36 -15.25 -6.70
C THR A 289 1.02 -15.28 -8.07
N LYS A 290 2.13 -16.01 -8.22
CA LYS A 290 2.86 -16.13 -9.50
C LYS A 290 1.98 -16.68 -10.63
N SER A 291 1.08 -17.62 -10.34
CA SER A 291 0.15 -18.18 -11.36
C SER A 291 -0.78 -17.12 -11.96
N HIS A 292 -1.02 -16.03 -11.25
CA HIS A 292 -1.87 -14.92 -11.70
C HIS A 292 -1.11 -13.77 -12.35
N LEU A 293 0.23 -13.68 -12.17
CA LEU A 293 1.03 -12.54 -12.65
C LEU A 293 0.97 -12.37 -14.17
N ASN A 294 1.02 -13.46 -14.94
CA ASN A 294 0.97 -13.40 -16.41
C ASN A 294 -0.27 -12.67 -16.93
N GLN A 295 -1.43 -12.88 -16.31
CA GLN A 295 -2.64 -12.17 -16.72
C GLN A 295 -2.55 -10.68 -16.39
N ILE A 296 -2.03 -10.33 -15.23
CA ILE A 296 -1.86 -8.93 -14.79
C ILE A 296 -0.84 -8.24 -15.71
N GLU A 297 0.27 -8.88 -16.01
CA GLU A 297 1.32 -8.35 -16.91
C GLU A 297 0.80 -8.15 -18.33
N ASN A 298 0.06 -9.09 -18.88
CA ASN A 298 -0.58 -8.93 -20.18
C ASN A 298 -1.55 -7.74 -20.21
N THR A 299 -2.33 -7.56 -19.16
CA THR A 299 -3.23 -6.40 -19.01
C THR A 299 -2.44 -5.10 -18.93
N ARG A 300 -1.36 -5.08 -18.15
CA ARG A 300 -0.41 -3.97 -18.04
C ARG A 300 0.15 -3.57 -19.39
N ASN A 301 0.68 -4.53 -20.14
CA ASN A 301 1.34 -4.29 -21.43
C ASN A 301 0.37 -3.71 -22.47
N LYS A 302 -0.88 -4.22 -22.51
CA LYS A 302 -1.93 -3.68 -23.36
C LYS A 302 -2.30 -2.25 -22.97
N LEU A 303 -2.59 -2.00 -21.69
CA LEU A 303 -2.93 -0.67 -21.19
C LEU A 303 -1.81 0.32 -21.47
N TYR A 304 -0.54 -0.09 -21.27
CA TYR A 304 0.62 0.74 -21.57
C TYR A 304 0.69 1.11 -23.06
N ALA A 305 0.52 0.14 -23.96
CA ALA A 305 0.53 0.37 -25.41
C ALA A 305 -0.57 1.36 -25.85
N GLU A 306 -1.77 1.22 -25.28
CA GLU A 306 -2.89 2.14 -25.56
C GLU A 306 -2.61 3.56 -25.02
N LEU A 307 -2.00 3.69 -23.84
CA LEU A 307 -1.60 4.99 -23.29
C LEU A 307 -0.50 5.65 -24.15
N GLN A 308 0.44 4.86 -24.70
CA GLN A 308 1.44 5.37 -25.65
C GLN A 308 0.83 5.88 -26.95
N SER A 309 -0.34 5.37 -27.39
CA SER A 309 -1.07 5.87 -28.58
C SER A 309 -1.62 7.30 -28.42
N ILE A 310 -1.62 7.82 -27.18
CA ILE A 310 -2.08 9.18 -26.85
C ILE A 310 -0.98 10.00 -26.15
N ASN A 311 0.27 9.75 -26.49
CA ASN A 311 1.44 10.39 -25.84
C ASN A 311 1.50 11.93 -26.03
N ASN A 312 0.74 12.49 -26.95
CA ASN A 312 0.55 13.94 -27.11
C ASN A 312 -0.24 14.58 -25.95
N ILE A 313 -1.09 13.83 -25.27
CA ILE A 313 -1.91 14.31 -24.15
C ILE A 313 -1.65 13.56 -22.84
N CYS A 314 -0.91 12.45 -22.88
CA CYS A 314 -0.66 11.58 -21.73
C CYS A 314 0.80 11.17 -21.64
N ALA A 315 1.43 11.45 -20.51
CA ALA A 315 2.75 10.92 -20.18
C ALA A 315 2.63 9.82 -19.12
N VAL A 316 3.21 8.66 -19.41
CA VAL A 316 3.25 7.52 -18.48
C VAL A 316 4.65 6.90 -18.48
N PRO A 317 5.41 6.96 -17.37
CA PRO A 317 6.65 6.21 -17.23
C PRO A 317 6.39 4.71 -17.23
N LEU A 318 7.26 3.94 -17.89
CA LEU A 318 7.22 2.49 -17.79
C LEU A 318 7.69 2.08 -16.39
N THR A 319 6.80 1.50 -15.62
CA THR A 319 7.08 0.99 -14.28
C THR A 319 6.86 -0.52 -14.22
N MET A 320 7.65 -1.21 -13.39
CA MET A 320 7.81 -2.67 -13.45
C MET A 320 7.32 -3.36 -12.19
N GLY A 321 6.43 -2.71 -11.42
CA GLY A 321 5.90 -3.32 -10.20
C GLY A 321 4.48 -2.92 -9.85
N ALA A 322 3.96 -3.50 -8.78
CA ALA A 322 2.58 -3.39 -8.34
C ALA A 322 1.60 -3.69 -9.48
N PHE A 323 0.48 -3.02 -9.57
CA PHE A 323 -0.46 -3.11 -10.69
C PHE A 323 -1.12 -1.76 -10.96
N TYR A 324 -0.27 -0.70 -10.98
CA TYR A 324 -0.70 0.68 -11.20
C TYR A 324 0.15 1.39 -12.25
N PHE A 325 -0.51 2.32 -12.96
CA PHE A 325 0.16 3.43 -13.63
C PHE A 325 -0.31 4.74 -12.99
N LEU A 326 0.62 5.64 -12.77
CA LEU A 326 0.35 7.04 -12.46
C LEU A 326 0.66 7.86 -13.72
N ILE A 327 -0.38 8.30 -14.40
CA ILE A 327 -0.27 9.04 -15.65
C ILE A 327 -0.38 10.54 -15.41
N LYS A 328 0.39 11.33 -16.15
CA LYS A 328 0.28 12.79 -16.19
C LYS A 328 -0.42 13.21 -17.47
N LEU A 329 -1.39 14.10 -17.36
CA LEU A 329 -2.21 14.55 -18.49
C LEU A 329 -1.96 16.03 -18.78
N ASN A 330 -1.86 16.37 -20.07
CA ASN A 330 -1.66 17.72 -20.54
C ASN A 330 -3.02 18.45 -20.62
N THR A 331 -3.52 18.91 -19.49
CA THR A 331 -4.79 19.63 -19.37
C THR A 331 -4.75 20.59 -18.18
N THR A 332 -5.60 21.60 -18.18
CA THR A 332 -5.81 22.52 -17.06
C THR A 332 -6.85 22.02 -16.03
N LEU A 333 -7.51 20.89 -16.32
CA LEU A 333 -8.43 20.28 -15.38
C LEU A 333 -7.68 19.71 -14.17
N THR A 334 -8.33 19.74 -13.01
CA THR A 334 -7.87 18.94 -11.87
C THR A 334 -8.13 17.45 -12.09
N GLY A 335 -7.41 16.59 -11.39
CA GLY A 335 -7.65 15.14 -11.48
C GLY A 335 -9.08 14.76 -11.09
N MET A 336 -9.64 15.41 -10.07
CA MET A 336 -11.02 15.14 -9.64
C MET A 336 -12.07 15.59 -10.67
N GLU A 337 -11.90 16.75 -11.30
CA GLU A 337 -12.79 17.20 -12.37
C GLU A 337 -12.76 16.23 -13.57
N LEU A 338 -11.57 15.71 -13.89
CA LEU A 338 -11.43 14.73 -14.98
C LEU A 338 -12.07 13.39 -14.61
N VAL A 339 -11.90 12.92 -13.37
CA VAL A 339 -12.56 11.70 -12.85
C VAL A 339 -14.07 11.83 -12.94
N ASP A 340 -14.64 12.96 -12.53
CA ASP A 340 -16.07 13.20 -12.61
C ASP A 340 -16.57 13.13 -14.06
N ARG A 341 -15.90 13.81 -15.01
CA ARG A 341 -16.25 13.78 -16.44
C ARG A 341 -16.13 12.37 -17.03
N LEU A 342 -15.08 11.62 -16.70
CA LEU A 342 -14.87 10.24 -17.15
C LEU A 342 -15.99 9.32 -16.67
N ILE A 343 -16.40 9.43 -15.41
CA ILE A 343 -17.50 8.63 -14.86
C ILE A 343 -18.83 8.98 -15.53
N ASN A 344 -19.17 10.26 -15.58
CA ASN A 344 -20.47 10.71 -16.06
C ASN A 344 -20.67 10.43 -17.56
N LYS A 345 -19.65 10.74 -18.40
CA LYS A 345 -19.77 10.65 -19.87
C LYS A 345 -19.31 9.31 -20.45
N HIS A 346 -18.25 8.70 -19.86
CA HIS A 346 -17.61 7.52 -20.45
C HIS A 346 -17.74 6.25 -19.62
N LYS A 347 -18.39 6.35 -18.44
CA LYS A 347 -18.59 5.21 -17.53
C LYS A 347 -17.30 4.47 -17.21
N ILE A 348 -16.26 5.24 -16.93
CA ILE A 348 -14.94 4.76 -16.50
C ILE A 348 -14.48 5.53 -15.27
N ALA A 349 -14.08 4.83 -14.22
CA ALA A 349 -13.60 5.40 -12.97
C ALA A 349 -12.10 5.11 -12.76
N VAL A 350 -11.39 6.12 -12.32
CA VAL A 350 -9.96 6.11 -11.94
C VAL A 350 -9.78 6.91 -10.65
N ILE A 351 -8.58 7.00 -10.10
CA ILE A 351 -8.32 7.78 -8.88
C ILE A 351 -7.50 9.03 -9.23
N PRO A 352 -7.90 10.22 -8.73
CA PRO A 352 -7.19 11.46 -8.98
C PRO A 352 -5.83 11.48 -8.26
N GLY A 353 -4.83 12.10 -8.90
CA GLY A 353 -3.45 12.14 -8.42
C GLY A 353 -3.24 12.97 -7.17
N GLU A 354 -4.08 13.97 -6.92
CA GLU A 354 -4.04 14.82 -5.74
C GLU A 354 -4.09 13.98 -4.44
N THR A 355 -4.78 12.85 -4.48
CA THR A 355 -4.86 11.87 -3.39
C THR A 355 -3.47 11.37 -2.94
N PHE A 356 -2.52 11.34 -3.86
CA PHE A 356 -1.15 10.85 -3.65
C PHE A 356 -0.13 11.99 -3.58
N GLY A 357 -0.61 13.23 -3.35
CA GLY A 357 0.19 14.43 -3.25
C GLY A 357 0.59 15.08 -4.58
N MET A 358 0.06 14.60 -5.71
CA MET A 358 0.39 15.14 -7.04
C MET A 358 -0.48 16.35 -7.38
N ASN A 359 -0.11 17.52 -6.85
CA ASN A 359 -0.86 18.77 -6.99
C ASN A 359 -0.28 19.72 -8.07
N ASP A 360 0.80 19.31 -8.74
CA ASP A 360 1.53 20.11 -9.74
C ASP A 360 1.13 19.77 -11.19
N GLY A 361 -0.11 19.40 -11.39
CA GLY A 361 -0.70 19.04 -12.68
C GLY A 361 -1.83 18.03 -12.53
N CYS A 362 -2.41 17.63 -13.66
CA CYS A 362 -3.46 16.62 -13.69
C CYS A 362 -2.85 15.22 -13.77
N TYR A 363 -2.98 14.46 -12.68
CA TYR A 363 -2.53 13.07 -12.60
C TYR A 363 -3.69 12.14 -12.30
N LEU A 364 -3.63 10.92 -12.84
CA LEU A 364 -4.58 9.85 -12.55
C LEU A 364 -3.84 8.56 -12.23
N ARG A 365 -4.27 7.86 -11.19
CA ARG A 365 -3.85 6.47 -10.93
C ARG A 365 -4.81 5.51 -11.63
N LEU A 366 -4.26 4.63 -12.45
CA LEU A 366 -4.94 3.52 -13.12
C LEU A 366 -4.53 2.21 -12.47
N SER A 367 -5.48 1.35 -12.13
CA SER A 367 -5.23 -0.01 -11.65
C SER A 367 -5.57 -1.02 -12.74
N TYR A 368 -4.64 -1.90 -13.05
CA TYR A 368 -4.83 -2.99 -14.01
C TYR A 368 -4.90 -4.39 -13.36
N GLY A 369 -4.89 -4.44 -12.01
CA GLY A 369 -4.97 -5.71 -11.26
C GLY A 369 -6.38 -6.21 -10.96
N ALA A 370 -7.39 -5.32 -10.99
CA ALA A 370 -8.70 -5.57 -10.39
C ALA A 370 -9.72 -6.28 -11.31
N LEU A 371 -9.48 -6.29 -12.61
CA LEU A 371 -10.49 -6.72 -13.61
C LEU A 371 -10.02 -7.96 -14.36
N ASN A 372 -10.99 -8.79 -14.74
CA ASN A 372 -10.74 -9.82 -15.73
C ASN A 372 -10.41 -9.18 -17.10
N LYS A 373 -9.87 -9.99 -18.01
CA LYS A 373 -9.40 -9.54 -19.33
C LYS A 373 -10.44 -8.73 -20.11
N GLU A 374 -11.68 -9.23 -20.22
CA GLU A 374 -12.75 -8.60 -21.00
C GLU A 374 -13.12 -7.21 -20.45
N LYS A 375 -13.36 -7.11 -19.15
CA LYS A 375 -13.68 -5.82 -18.50
C LYS A 375 -12.52 -4.85 -18.54
N SER A 376 -11.29 -5.36 -18.46
CA SER A 376 -10.07 -4.52 -18.55
C SER A 376 -9.92 -3.96 -19.95
N ASP A 377 -10.09 -4.76 -21.01
CA ASP A 377 -10.04 -4.32 -22.40
C ASP A 377 -11.12 -3.25 -22.68
N MET A 378 -12.35 -3.48 -22.23
CA MET A 378 -13.46 -2.51 -22.36
C MET A 378 -13.16 -1.21 -21.57
N GLY A 379 -12.65 -1.33 -20.35
CA GLY A 379 -12.30 -0.20 -19.51
C GLY A 379 -11.20 0.65 -20.14
N THR A 380 -10.17 0.02 -20.70
CA THR A 380 -9.08 0.68 -21.41
C THR A 380 -9.61 1.47 -22.61
N GLN A 381 -10.44 0.86 -23.46
CA GLN A 381 -11.05 1.53 -24.62
C GLN A 381 -11.87 2.77 -24.21
N ARG A 382 -12.70 2.64 -23.16
CA ARG A 382 -13.48 3.78 -22.62
C ARG A 382 -12.58 4.87 -22.07
N LEU A 383 -11.50 4.52 -21.37
CA LEU A 383 -10.52 5.48 -20.86
C LEU A 383 -9.86 6.27 -21.98
N ILE A 384 -9.28 5.58 -22.97
CA ILE A 384 -8.57 6.23 -24.10
C ILE A 384 -9.51 7.14 -24.88
N ARG A 385 -10.73 6.66 -25.19
CA ARG A 385 -11.74 7.50 -25.86
C ARG A 385 -12.10 8.71 -25.02
N GLY A 386 -12.36 8.52 -23.72
CA GLY A 386 -12.74 9.59 -22.80
C GLY A 386 -11.64 10.65 -22.65
N LEU A 387 -10.38 10.24 -22.54
CA LEU A 387 -9.25 11.17 -22.47
C LEU A 387 -9.13 11.99 -23.76
N LYS A 388 -9.23 11.37 -24.94
CA LYS A 388 -9.22 12.09 -26.22
C LYS A 388 -10.36 13.10 -26.34
N GLU A 389 -11.59 12.72 -25.98
CA GLU A 389 -12.77 13.60 -26.12
C GLU A 389 -12.81 14.75 -25.10
N ILE A 390 -12.18 14.58 -23.92
CA ILE A 390 -12.23 15.60 -22.86
C ILE A 390 -11.05 16.58 -22.96
N ILE A 391 -9.87 16.10 -23.42
CA ILE A 391 -8.61 16.86 -23.37
C ILE A 391 -8.25 17.42 -24.78
N ALA A 392 -8.60 16.72 -25.84
CA ALA A 392 -8.42 17.23 -27.21
C ALA A 392 -9.52 18.24 -27.56
#